data_3581761dc98cb82f61804480b81afc8e
#
_entry.id   3581761dc98cb82f61804480b81afc8e
#
_cell.length_a   1.000
_cell.length_b   1.000
_cell.length_c   1.000
_cell.angle_alpha   90.00
_cell.angle_beta   90.00
_cell.angle_gamma   90.00
#
_symmetry.space_group_name_H-M   'P 1'
#
loop_
_entity.id
_entity.type
_entity.pdbx_description
1 polymer ?
#
loop_
_entity_poly.entity_id
_entity_poly.type
_entity_poly.pdbx_seq_one_letter_code
_entity_poly.pdbx_strand_id
1 'polypeptide(L)'
;VPRPVAARIVRSGWRYQADILIERIPNAEDLVQLLKRGPLPRETWQQIGQVLAQFHQAGVYHSDLNAHNILRDSDGKIWLIDFDKGAIRHPGRWQAKNLARLLRSLQKESALHPLFHWQMDDWQHLLVAYQAYR
;
A
#
# COMPACT_ATOMS: atom_id res chain seq x y z
N VAL A 1 -14.32 -4.15 -17.80
CA VAL A 1 -13.39 -4.38 -16.70
C VAL A 1 -13.26 -3.08 -15.91
N PRO A 2 -13.54 -3.12 -14.61
CA PRO A 2 -13.35 -1.92 -13.81
C PRO A 2 -11.89 -1.48 -13.86
N ARG A 3 -11.69 -0.22 -14.03
CA ARG A 3 -10.34 0.31 -14.02
C ARG A 3 -9.88 0.49 -12.59
N PRO A 4 -8.62 0.20 -12.27
CA PRO A 4 -8.15 0.41 -10.92
C PRO A 4 -8.22 1.89 -10.55
N VAL A 5 -8.61 2.13 -9.31
CA VAL A 5 -8.61 3.45 -8.74
C VAL A 5 -7.25 3.66 -8.09
N ALA A 6 -6.51 4.65 -8.56
CA ALA A 6 -5.21 4.97 -8.00
C ALA A 6 -5.29 6.28 -7.23
N ALA A 7 -4.64 6.32 -6.08
CA ALA A 7 -4.60 7.52 -5.28
C ALA A 7 -3.21 7.71 -4.71
N ARG A 8 -2.85 8.97 -4.52
CA ARG A 8 -1.59 9.37 -3.98
C ARG A 8 -1.79 10.60 -3.11
N ILE A 9 -1.12 10.64 -1.96
CA ILE A 9 -1.20 11.79 -1.09
C ILE A 9 -0.22 12.85 -1.57
N VAL A 10 -0.73 14.08 -1.70
CA VAL A 10 0.05 15.22 -2.09
C VAL A 10 0.54 15.95 -0.84
N ARG A 11 1.66 16.61 -0.96
CA ARG A 11 2.34 17.28 0.15
C ARG A 11 1.45 18.20 0.98
N SER A 12 0.57 18.95 0.35
CA SER A 12 -0.29 19.93 1.02
C SER A 12 -1.56 19.36 1.59
N GLY A 13 -1.71 18.04 1.55
CA GLY A 13 -2.90 17.37 2.00
C GLY A 13 -3.30 16.29 1.02
N TRP A 14 -4.24 15.46 1.46
CA TRP A 14 -4.70 14.37 0.64
C TRP A 14 -5.81 14.84 -0.29
N ARG A 15 -5.73 14.41 -1.54
CA ARG A 15 -6.82 14.55 -2.49
C ARG A 15 -7.10 13.24 -3.15
N TYR A 16 -8.32 12.79 -3.01
CA TYR A 16 -8.79 11.65 -3.75
C TYR A 16 -9.38 12.14 -5.06
N GLN A 17 -8.78 11.70 -6.16
CA GLN A 17 -9.24 12.10 -7.48
C GLN A 17 -9.63 10.87 -8.26
N ALA A 18 -10.92 10.62 -8.31
CA ALA A 18 -11.45 9.45 -9.00
C ALA A 18 -11.19 9.48 -10.50
N ASP A 19 -11.03 10.63 -11.07
CA ASP A 19 -10.77 10.81 -12.49
C ASP A 19 -9.34 10.43 -12.91
N ILE A 20 -8.41 10.35 -11.96
CA ILE A 20 -7.05 9.91 -12.27
C ILE A 20 -6.99 8.44 -12.69
N LEU A 21 -8.04 7.73 -12.46
CA LEU A 21 -8.08 6.31 -12.52
C LEU A 21 -8.07 5.72 -13.88
N ILE A 22 -8.17 6.54 -14.84
CA ILE A 22 -8.32 6.10 -16.20
C ILE A 22 -6.95 5.81 -16.80
N GLU A 23 -5.97 6.52 -16.31
CA GLU A 23 -4.62 6.37 -16.84
C GLU A 23 -3.93 5.19 -16.17
N ARG A 24 -3.28 4.38 -16.99
CA ARG A 24 -2.44 3.32 -16.48
C ARG A 24 -1.21 3.92 -15.85
N ILE A 25 -0.85 3.47 -14.65
CA ILE A 25 0.36 3.93 -14.00
C ILE A 25 1.55 3.33 -14.76
N PRO A 26 2.39 4.15 -15.40
CA PRO A 26 3.45 3.60 -16.25
C PRO A 26 4.47 2.79 -15.46
N ASN A 27 4.78 1.61 -15.97
CA ASN A 27 5.83 0.75 -15.42
C ASN A 27 5.64 0.43 -13.93
N ALA A 28 4.39 0.39 -13.47
CA ALA A 28 4.12 0.05 -12.08
C ALA A 28 3.93 -1.45 -11.93
N GLU A 29 4.44 -1.97 -10.83
CA GLU A 29 4.29 -3.37 -10.47
C GLU A 29 3.78 -3.45 -9.05
N ASP A 30 2.96 -4.47 -8.76
CA ASP A 30 2.47 -4.67 -7.40
C ASP A 30 3.52 -5.36 -6.52
N LEU A 31 3.29 -5.35 -5.21
CA LEU A 31 4.23 -5.94 -4.26
C LEU A 31 4.47 -7.42 -4.51
N VAL A 32 3.44 -8.14 -4.92
CA VAL A 32 3.58 -9.58 -5.17
C VAL A 32 4.55 -9.82 -6.30
N GLN A 33 4.39 -9.09 -7.41
CA GLN A 33 5.29 -9.21 -8.56
C GLN A 33 6.73 -8.87 -8.17
N LEU A 34 6.90 -7.77 -7.42
CA LEU A 34 8.22 -7.33 -7.00
C LEU A 34 8.90 -8.36 -6.08
N LEU A 35 8.17 -8.88 -5.11
CA LEU A 35 8.73 -9.80 -4.12
C LEU A 35 8.99 -11.19 -4.69
N LYS A 36 8.33 -11.54 -5.77
CA LYS A 36 8.65 -12.78 -6.47
C LYS A 36 9.99 -12.70 -7.19
N ARG A 37 10.44 -11.52 -7.56
CA ARG A 37 11.71 -11.35 -8.26
C ARG A 37 12.90 -11.14 -7.32
N GLY A 38 12.68 -10.56 -6.17
CA GLY A 38 13.77 -10.32 -5.23
C GLY A 38 13.31 -9.53 -4.02
N PRO A 39 14.19 -9.41 -3.01
CA PRO A 39 13.87 -8.62 -1.84
C PRO A 39 13.83 -7.13 -2.17
N LEU A 40 13.00 -6.40 -1.44
CA LEU A 40 12.94 -4.95 -1.55
C LEU A 40 13.81 -4.30 -0.47
N PRO A 41 14.42 -3.15 -0.78
CA PRO A 41 15.21 -2.44 0.23
C PRO A 41 14.35 -1.98 1.40
N ARG A 42 14.99 -1.81 2.54
CA ARG A 42 14.32 -1.29 3.74
C ARG A 42 13.61 0.03 3.46
N GLU A 43 14.23 0.90 2.67
CA GLU A 43 13.68 2.20 2.32
C GLU A 43 12.33 2.08 1.63
N THR A 44 12.16 1.07 0.80
CA THR A 44 10.87 0.83 0.13
C THR A 44 9.80 0.47 1.14
N TRP A 45 10.11 -0.39 2.10
CA TRP A 45 9.15 -0.75 3.16
C TRP A 45 8.80 0.46 4.02
N GLN A 46 9.78 1.32 4.31
CA GLN A 46 9.54 2.55 5.03
C GLN A 46 8.62 3.50 4.24
N GLN A 47 8.82 3.60 2.94
CA GLN A 47 7.95 4.41 2.08
C GLN A 47 6.51 3.90 2.10
N ILE A 48 6.33 2.59 2.03
CA ILE A 48 4.99 2.00 2.10
C ILE A 48 4.34 2.37 3.43
N GLY A 49 5.07 2.25 4.52
CA GLY A 49 4.56 2.62 5.84
C GLY A 49 4.14 4.08 5.91
N GLN A 50 4.94 4.97 5.36
CA GLN A 50 4.63 6.40 5.33
C GLN A 50 3.39 6.71 4.49
N VAL A 51 3.28 6.09 3.33
CA VAL A 51 2.11 6.28 2.47
C VAL A 51 0.84 5.80 3.16
N LEU A 52 0.89 4.64 3.78
CA LEU A 52 -0.26 4.11 4.53
C LEU A 52 -0.64 5.04 5.68
N ALA A 53 0.36 5.58 6.38
CA ALA A 53 0.10 6.52 7.46
C ALA A 53 -0.56 7.80 6.95
N GLN A 54 -0.13 8.30 5.81
CA GLN A 54 -0.73 9.48 5.19
C GLN A 54 -2.19 9.24 4.86
N PHE A 55 -2.51 8.10 4.24
CA PHE A 55 -3.90 7.77 3.92
C PHE A 55 -4.74 7.62 5.19
N HIS A 56 -4.21 6.94 6.18
CA HIS A 56 -4.94 6.73 7.43
C HIS A 56 -5.17 8.04 8.18
N GLN A 57 -4.19 8.94 8.20
CA GLN A 57 -4.36 10.24 8.84
C GLN A 57 -5.39 11.11 8.13
N ALA A 58 -5.53 10.94 6.83
CA ALA A 58 -6.56 11.61 6.05
C ALA A 58 -7.93 10.94 6.19
N GLY A 59 -8.01 9.86 6.95
CA GLY A 59 -9.26 9.14 7.15
C GLY A 59 -9.66 8.22 6.01
N VAL A 60 -8.75 7.94 5.08
CA VAL A 60 -9.07 7.13 3.91
C VAL A 60 -9.01 5.65 4.26
N TYR A 61 -10.16 5.00 4.19
CA TYR A 61 -10.29 3.58 4.45
C TYR A 61 -10.17 2.80 3.15
N HIS A 62 -9.33 1.76 3.15
CA HIS A 62 -9.24 0.84 2.03
C HIS A 62 -9.84 -0.49 2.47
N SER A 63 -10.97 -0.87 1.87
CA SER A 63 -11.73 -2.03 2.31
C SER A 63 -11.00 -3.36 2.06
N ASP A 64 -10.04 -3.39 1.14
CA ASP A 64 -9.35 -4.62 0.77
C ASP A 64 -7.85 -4.37 0.59
N LEU A 65 -7.23 -3.84 1.63
CA LEU A 65 -5.79 -3.56 1.57
C LEU A 65 -5.01 -4.87 1.56
N ASN A 66 -4.34 -5.14 0.44
CA ASN A 66 -3.53 -6.34 0.29
C ASN A 66 -2.32 -6.04 -0.60
N ALA A 67 -1.43 -7.02 -0.72
CA ALA A 67 -0.16 -6.83 -1.42
C ALA A 67 -0.33 -6.59 -2.93
N HIS A 68 -1.45 -7.00 -3.53
CA HIS A 68 -1.72 -6.73 -4.94
C HIS A 68 -2.15 -5.29 -5.19
N ASN A 69 -2.59 -4.58 -4.15
CA ASN A 69 -3.13 -3.23 -4.28
C ASN A 69 -2.12 -2.14 -3.94
N ILE A 70 -0.88 -2.52 -3.70
CA ILE A 70 0.22 -1.60 -3.47
C ILE A 70 1.17 -1.72 -4.64
N LEU A 71 1.36 -0.61 -5.36
CA LEU A 71 2.21 -0.57 -6.54
C LEU A 71 3.42 0.31 -6.31
N ARG A 72 4.50 -0.02 -7.00
CA ARG A 72 5.68 0.82 -7.07
C ARG A 72 5.96 1.12 -8.54
N ASP A 73 6.08 2.40 -8.88
CA ASP A 73 6.34 2.78 -10.28
C ASP A 73 7.84 2.85 -10.57
N SER A 74 8.18 3.19 -11.81
CA SER A 74 9.58 3.25 -12.25
C SER A 74 10.38 4.33 -11.53
N ASP A 75 9.72 5.33 -10.97
CA ASP A 75 10.38 6.38 -10.18
C ASP A 75 10.51 6.02 -8.71
N GLY A 76 10.07 4.84 -8.33
CA GLY A 76 10.10 4.39 -6.95
C GLY A 76 8.97 4.91 -6.09
N LYS A 77 7.94 5.48 -6.68
CA LYS A 77 6.79 5.99 -5.94
C LYS A 77 5.80 4.88 -5.63
N ILE A 78 5.18 5.00 -4.47
CA ILE A 78 4.21 4.01 -4.00
C ILE A 78 2.80 4.51 -4.29
N TRP A 79 1.98 3.62 -4.84
CA TRP A 79 0.59 3.89 -5.18
C TRP A 79 -0.31 2.86 -4.53
N LEU A 80 -1.48 3.30 -4.08
CA LEU A 80 -2.55 2.39 -3.65
C LEU A 80 -3.64 2.40 -4.70
N ILE A 81 -4.14 1.21 -5.03
CA ILE A 81 -5.20 1.05 -6.04
C ILE A 81 -6.38 0.28 -5.47
N ASP A 82 -7.46 0.24 -6.24
CA ASP A 82 -8.68 -0.52 -5.93
C ASP A 82 -9.37 -0.03 -4.66
N PHE A 83 -9.44 1.29 -4.50
CA PHE A 83 -10.28 1.87 -3.49
C PHE A 83 -11.74 1.66 -3.87
N ASP A 84 -12.47 1.00 -3.02
CA ASP A 84 -13.85 0.71 -3.33
C ASP A 84 -14.72 1.94 -3.34
N LYS A 85 -14.70 2.82 -2.50
CA LYS A 85 -15.60 3.99 -2.51
C LYS A 85 -15.07 5.12 -1.68
N GLY A 86 -13.80 5.28 -1.57
CA GLY A 86 -13.22 6.46 -0.95
C GLY A 86 -13.90 6.91 0.33
N ALA A 87 -14.27 5.99 1.20
CA ALA A 87 -14.93 6.35 2.44
C ALA A 87 -13.94 7.09 3.34
N ILE A 88 -14.35 8.26 3.80
CA ILE A 88 -13.59 9.00 4.79
C ILE A 88 -14.10 8.60 6.17
N ARG A 89 -13.19 8.20 7.05
CA ARG A 89 -13.54 7.75 8.40
C ARG A 89 -12.76 8.49 9.45
N HIS A 90 -13.35 8.64 10.61
CA HIS A 90 -12.64 9.13 11.77
C HIS A 90 -11.64 8.07 12.25
N PRO A 91 -10.53 8.47 12.89
CA PRO A 91 -9.58 7.51 13.42
C PRO A 91 -10.23 6.51 14.35
N GLY A 92 -9.76 5.28 14.31
CA GLY A 92 -10.33 4.22 15.11
C GLY A 92 -9.65 2.89 14.84
N ARG A 93 -10.32 1.81 15.20
CA ARG A 93 -9.77 0.47 15.06
C ARG A 93 -9.59 0.01 13.63
N TRP A 94 -10.25 0.66 12.69
CA TRP A 94 -10.16 0.27 11.28
C TRP A 94 -8.74 0.40 10.74
N GLN A 95 -7.96 1.34 11.28
CA GLN A 95 -6.57 1.51 10.83
C GLN A 95 -5.74 0.28 11.15
N ALA A 96 -5.84 -0.23 12.37
CA ALA A 96 -5.14 -1.44 12.77
C ALA A 96 -5.65 -2.66 11.99
N LYS A 97 -6.94 -2.72 11.70
CA LYS A 97 -7.51 -3.81 10.91
C LYS A 97 -7.02 -3.78 9.47
N ASN A 98 -6.85 -2.58 8.89
CA ASN A 98 -6.27 -2.44 7.56
C ASN A 98 -4.85 -2.99 7.53
N LEU A 99 -4.03 -2.63 8.50
CA LEU A 99 -2.66 -3.13 8.58
C LEU A 99 -2.62 -4.63 8.80
N ALA A 100 -3.48 -5.15 9.66
CA ALA A 100 -3.55 -6.59 9.90
C ALA A 100 -3.94 -7.36 8.64
N ARG A 101 -4.84 -6.82 7.84
CA ARG A 101 -5.23 -7.42 6.57
C ARG A 101 -4.05 -7.47 5.60
N LEU A 102 -3.28 -6.38 5.53
CA LEU A 102 -2.09 -6.36 4.68
C LEU A 102 -1.06 -7.39 5.12
N LEU A 103 -0.83 -7.50 6.42
CA LEU A 103 0.10 -8.50 6.96
C LEU A 103 -0.35 -9.91 6.58
N ARG A 104 -1.63 -10.21 6.76
CA ARG A 104 -2.16 -11.53 6.37
C ARG A 104 -2.00 -11.78 4.88
N SER A 105 -2.16 -10.76 4.05
CA SER A 105 -1.93 -10.87 2.62
C SER A 105 -0.48 -11.25 2.31
N LEU A 106 0.47 -10.58 2.93
CA LEU A 106 1.89 -10.89 2.75
C LEU A 106 2.22 -12.31 3.20
N GLN A 107 1.67 -12.73 4.34
CA GLN A 107 1.86 -14.09 4.85
C GLN A 107 1.27 -15.13 3.91
N LYS A 108 0.09 -14.87 3.37
CA LYS A 108 -0.57 -15.76 2.43
C LYS A 108 0.25 -15.90 1.15
N GLU A 109 0.70 -14.79 0.58
CA GLU A 109 1.49 -14.82 -0.63
C GLU A 109 2.83 -15.53 -0.41
N SER A 110 3.43 -15.34 0.76
CA SER A 110 4.66 -16.03 1.13
C SER A 110 4.46 -17.55 1.17
N ALA A 111 3.31 -18.00 1.64
CA ALA A 111 2.99 -19.42 1.67
C ALA A 111 2.71 -20.00 0.29
N LEU A 112 2.18 -19.18 -0.63
CA LEU A 112 1.83 -19.63 -1.97
C LEU A 112 3.01 -19.69 -2.94
N HIS A 113 4.02 -18.87 -2.70
CA HIS A 113 5.14 -18.72 -3.65
C HIS A 113 6.44 -19.15 -3.00
N PRO A 114 7.09 -20.21 -3.49
CA PRO A 114 8.32 -20.73 -2.86
C PRO A 114 9.47 -19.73 -2.78
N LEU A 115 9.53 -18.79 -3.72
CA LEU A 115 10.62 -17.81 -3.76
C LEU A 115 10.13 -16.40 -3.46
N PHE A 116 9.21 -16.28 -2.53
CA PHE A 116 8.69 -14.98 -2.14
C PHE A 116 9.65 -14.32 -1.16
N HIS A 117 10.18 -13.17 -1.54
CA HIS A 117 11.28 -12.52 -0.82
C HIS A 117 10.78 -11.55 0.25
N TRP A 118 9.89 -12.00 1.11
CA TRP A 118 9.38 -11.22 2.21
C TRP A 118 9.69 -11.91 3.53
N GLN A 119 10.12 -11.11 4.52
CA GLN A 119 10.39 -11.57 5.86
C GLN A 119 9.73 -10.64 6.88
N MET A 120 9.56 -11.11 8.11
CA MET A 120 8.94 -10.33 9.15
C MET A 120 9.70 -9.03 9.45
N ASP A 121 11.00 -9.01 9.25
CA ASP A 121 11.78 -7.78 9.40
C ASP A 121 11.30 -6.69 8.45
N ASP A 122 10.89 -7.04 7.25
CA ASP A 122 10.34 -6.09 6.28
C ASP A 122 9.08 -5.44 6.85
N TRP A 123 8.22 -6.24 7.45
CA TRP A 123 7.01 -5.73 8.07
C TRP A 123 7.32 -4.78 9.22
N GLN A 124 8.35 -5.10 10.02
CA GLN A 124 8.76 -4.23 11.12
C GLN A 124 9.24 -2.87 10.60
N HIS A 125 9.98 -2.84 9.50
CA HIS A 125 10.41 -1.58 8.89
C HIS A 125 9.20 -0.74 8.45
N LEU A 126 8.21 -1.37 7.86
CA LEU A 126 6.97 -0.70 7.48
C LEU A 126 6.26 -0.13 8.70
N LEU A 127 6.10 -0.94 9.75
CA LEU A 127 5.38 -0.50 10.96
C LEU A 127 6.07 0.66 11.65
N VAL A 128 7.39 0.60 11.80
CA VAL A 128 8.14 1.66 12.45
C VAL A 128 7.94 2.97 11.69
N ALA A 129 8.05 2.94 10.37
CA ALA A 129 7.84 4.13 9.56
C ALA A 129 6.40 4.63 9.62
N TYR A 130 5.44 3.70 9.64
CA TYR A 130 4.03 4.06 9.77
C TYR A 130 3.77 4.79 11.10
N GLN A 131 4.29 4.27 12.19
CA GLN A 131 4.10 4.86 13.51
C GLN A 131 4.84 6.18 13.67
N ALA A 132 6.02 6.28 13.09
CA ALA A 132 6.84 7.48 13.19
C ALA A 132 6.29 8.66 12.40
N TYR A 133 5.47 8.40 11.41
CA TYR A 133 4.93 9.44 10.54
C TYR A 133 3.92 10.36 11.24
N ARG A 134 3.38 9.95 12.32
CA ARG A 134 2.33 10.73 13.02
C ARG A 134 2.78 12.11 13.45
#